data_b0184b3d3a9cef5924b9f8fb169e7ea9
#
_entry.id   b0184b3d3a9cef5924b9f8fb169e7ea9
#
_cell.length_a   1.000
_cell.length_b   1.000
_cell.length_c   1.000
_cell.angle_alpha   90.00
_cell.angle_beta   90.00
_cell.angle_gamma   90.00
#
_symmetry.space_group_name_H-M   'P 1'
#
loop_
_entity.id
_entity.type
_entity.pdbx_description
1 polymer ?
#
loop_
_entity_poly.entity_id
_entity_poly.type
_entity_poly.pdbx_seq_one_letter_code
_entity_poly.pdbx_strand_id
1 'polypeptide(L)'
;MRVIAIADDDSLIGQLDAVSVDLLLSLGDLWDGSIERAYTRYTPRKAFAVKGNHDSDAPFAPYVTPLHYTIEEFGGLKFGGFNGSWRYKPRGHHLFDQEEVSRMLRCFPRVDVFVAHNSPRGIHERGGDTHQGFDGFLNYIEATRPRYFLHGHQHLGATTRIGDTEVIGIFGESILEFKL
;
A
#
# COMPACT_ATOMS: atom_id res chain seq x y z
N MET A 1 2.53 -14.94 9.23
CA MET A 1 1.29 -14.71 8.44
C MET A 1 1.69 -14.52 6.99
N ARG A 2 1.12 -15.34 6.10
CA ARG A 2 1.43 -15.27 4.66
C ARG A 2 0.52 -14.25 3.97
N VAL A 3 1.11 -13.34 3.21
CA VAL A 3 0.42 -12.21 2.58
C VAL A 3 0.73 -12.18 1.09
N ILE A 4 -0.29 -11.99 0.25
CA ILE A 4 -0.09 -11.58 -1.14
C ILE A 4 -0.29 -10.07 -1.23
N ALA A 5 0.71 -9.33 -1.71
CA ALA A 5 0.65 -7.91 -1.98
C ALA A 5 0.65 -7.67 -3.49
N ILE A 6 -0.23 -6.77 -3.98
CA ILE A 6 -0.40 -6.47 -5.41
C ILE A 6 -0.44 -4.96 -5.66
N ALA A 7 0.16 -4.48 -6.76
CA ALA A 7 0.21 -3.06 -7.14
C ALA A 7 0.50 -2.83 -8.63
N ASP A 8 -0.03 -1.75 -9.19
CA ASP A 8 0.38 -1.01 -10.39
C ASP A 8 0.25 -1.71 -11.75
N ASP A 9 0.38 -3.02 -11.85
CA ASP A 9 0.37 -3.71 -13.15
C ASP A 9 -0.61 -4.89 -13.16
N ASP A 10 -1.77 -4.68 -13.80
CA ASP A 10 -2.83 -5.68 -13.94
C ASP A 10 -2.40 -6.95 -14.67
N SER A 11 -1.44 -6.85 -15.58
CA SER A 11 -0.96 -7.98 -16.38
C SER A 11 -0.11 -8.96 -15.57
N LEU A 12 0.49 -8.50 -14.49
CA LEU A 12 1.34 -9.28 -13.60
C LEU A 12 0.56 -9.97 -12.45
N ILE A 13 -0.75 -9.69 -12.31
CA ILE A 13 -1.55 -10.26 -11.22
C ILE A 13 -2.03 -11.67 -11.58
N GLY A 14 -1.81 -12.63 -10.68
CA GLY A 14 -2.18 -14.03 -10.84
C GLY A 14 -1.17 -14.85 -11.65
N GLN A 15 0.07 -14.42 -11.73
CA GLN A 15 1.15 -15.13 -12.44
C GLN A 15 1.91 -16.11 -11.55
N LEU A 16 2.00 -15.83 -10.24
CA LEU A 16 2.65 -16.73 -9.29
C LEU A 16 1.84 -18.02 -9.09
N ASP A 17 2.49 -19.07 -8.63
CA ASP A 17 1.83 -20.33 -8.30
C ASP A 17 0.71 -20.11 -7.27
N ALA A 18 -0.40 -20.83 -7.46
CA ALA A 18 -1.53 -20.75 -6.56
C ALA A 18 -1.14 -21.31 -5.19
N VAL A 19 -1.12 -20.44 -4.19
CA VAL A 19 -0.87 -20.80 -2.79
C VAL A 19 -1.94 -20.13 -1.92
N SER A 20 -2.39 -20.81 -0.87
CA SER A 20 -3.29 -20.19 0.09
C SER A 20 -2.52 -19.16 0.93
N VAL A 21 -3.09 -17.97 1.07
CA VAL A 21 -2.54 -16.89 1.89
C VAL A 21 -3.55 -16.49 2.98
N ASP A 22 -3.07 -15.86 4.04
CA ASP A 22 -3.94 -15.35 5.10
C ASP A 22 -4.60 -14.03 4.70
N LEU A 23 -3.86 -13.17 3.99
CA LEU A 23 -4.24 -11.80 3.70
C LEU A 23 -3.86 -11.40 2.27
N LEU A 24 -4.75 -10.63 1.62
CA LEU A 24 -4.45 -9.89 0.40
C LEU A 24 -4.33 -8.40 0.73
N LEU A 25 -3.27 -7.74 0.25
CA LEU A 25 -3.06 -6.29 0.28
C LEU A 25 -3.01 -5.75 -1.15
N SER A 26 -3.96 -4.89 -1.52
CA SER A 26 -3.94 -4.14 -2.78
C SER A 26 -3.46 -2.72 -2.53
N LEU A 27 -2.38 -2.32 -3.20
CA LEU A 27 -1.70 -1.05 -2.98
C LEU A 27 -2.06 0.03 -4.02
N GLY A 28 -3.11 -0.20 -4.79
CA GLY A 28 -3.65 0.77 -5.74
C GLY A 28 -3.15 0.65 -7.17
N ASP A 29 -3.75 1.46 -8.04
CA ASP A 29 -3.55 1.47 -9.49
C ASP A 29 -3.80 0.10 -10.14
N LEU A 30 -4.90 -0.54 -9.73
CA LEU A 30 -5.36 -1.84 -10.22
C LEU A 30 -6.87 -1.82 -10.50
N TRP A 31 -7.28 -2.49 -11.55
CA TRP A 31 -8.69 -2.71 -11.84
C TRP A 31 -9.30 -3.70 -10.83
N ASP A 32 -10.58 -3.49 -10.53
CA ASP A 32 -11.33 -4.37 -9.62
C ASP A 32 -11.25 -5.86 -10.04
N GLY A 33 -11.26 -6.14 -11.36
CA GLY A 33 -11.09 -7.50 -11.89
C GLY A 33 -9.73 -8.13 -11.61
N SER A 34 -8.67 -7.34 -11.40
CA SER A 34 -7.36 -7.84 -11.02
C SER A 34 -7.31 -8.18 -9.53
N ILE A 35 -7.95 -7.36 -8.70
CA ILE A 35 -8.13 -7.66 -7.27
C ILE A 35 -8.96 -8.93 -7.10
N GLU A 36 -10.06 -9.09 -7.86
CA GLU A 36 -10.90 -10.29 -7.85
C GLU A 36 -10.12 -11.53 -8.31
N ARG A 37 -9.30 -11.42 -9.34
CA ARG A 37 -8.41 -12.49 -9.82
C ARG A 37 -7.45 -12.96 -8.73
N ALA A 38 -6.78 -12.03 -8.05
CA ALA A 38 -5.89 -12.34 -6.94
C ALA A 38 -6.68 -12.96 -5.76
N TYR A 39 -7.83 -12.41 -5.42
CA TYR A 39 -8.68 -12.93 -4.35
C TYR A 39 -9.12 -14.38 -4.61
N THR A 40 -9.55 -14.68 -5.84
CA THR A 40 -9.97 -16.02 -6.24
C THR A 40 -8.78 -17.00 -6.29
N ARG A 41 -7.62 -16.55 -6.81
CA ARG A 41 -6.45 -17.41 -6.99
C ARG A 41 -5.77 -17.79 -5.67
N TYR A 42 -5.62 -16.81 -4.77
CA TYR A 42 -4.86 -16.99 -3.53
C TYR A 42 -5.74 -17.27 -2.30
N THR A 43 -7.05 -17.23 -2.46
CA THR A 43 -8.06 -17.56 -1.44
C THR A 43 -7.77 -16.97 -0.04
N PRO A 44 -7.54 -15.64 0.08
CA PRO A 44 -7.22 -15.01 1.35
C PRO A 44 -8.43 -15.04 2.30
N ARG A 45 -8.16 -15.07 3.59
CA ARG A 45 -9.21 -14.96 4.63
C ARG A 45 -9.70 -13.52 4.81
N LYS A 46 -8.88 -12.53 4.41
CA LYS A 46 -9.18 -11.10 4.49
C LYS A 46 -8.50 -10.37 3.32
N ALA A 47 -9.10 -9.29 2.84
CA ALA A 47 -8.50 -8.39 1.87
C ALA A 47 -8.58 -6.95 2.35
N PHE A 48 -7.46 -6.25 2.31
CA PHE A 48 -7.33 -4.82 2.57
C PHE A 48 -6.84 -4.10 1.31
N ALA A 49 -7.26 -2.85 1.12
CA ALA A 49 -6.82 -2.08 -0.03
C ALA A 49 -6.68 -0.58 0.24
N VAL A 50 -5.79 0.05 -0.50
CA VAL A 50 -5.72 1.49 -0.72
C VAL A 50 -5.89 1.79 -2.20
N LYS A 51 -6.35 3.00 -2.52
CA LYS A 51 -6.47 3.49 -3.90
C LYS A 51 -5.16 4.14 -4.36
N GLY A 52 -4.82 3.96 -5.62
CA GLY A 52 -3.77 4.72 -6.29
C GLY A 52 -4.31 5.97 -6.99
N ASN A 53 -3.44 6.71 -7.67
CA ASN A 53 -3.82 7.96 -8.34
C ASN A 53 -4.47 7.75 -9.73
N HIS A 54 -4.50 6.53 -10.22
CA HIS A 54 -5.24 6.13 -11.42
C HIS A 54 -6.56 5.43 -11.10
N ASP A 55 -6.81 5.14 -9.83
CA ASP A 55 -8.06 4.53 -9.40
C ASP A 55 -9.20 5.56 -9.33
N SER A 56 -10.43 5.10 -9.55
CA SER A 56 -11.63 5.91 -9.39
C SER A 56 -12.05 6.02 -7.92
N ASP A 57 -12.99 6.95 -7.63
CA ASP A 57 -13.61 7.09 -6.30
C ASP A 57 -14.68 6.01 -6.01
N ALA A 58 -14.94 5.08 -6.94
CA ALA A 58 -15.88 4.00 -6.74
C ALA A 58 -15.48 3.15 -5.52
N PRO A 59 -16.44 2.69 -4.71
CA PRO A 59 -16.15 1.80 -3.58
C PRO A 59 -15.53 0.49 -4.08
N PHE A 60 -14.68 -0.11 -3.24
CA PHE A 60 -14.21 -1.47 -3.48
C PHE A 60 -15.36 -2.49 -3.39
N ALA A 61 -15.14 -3.68 -3.96
CA ALA A 61 -16.04 -4.81 -3.79
C ALA A 61 -16.26 -5.13 -2.29
N PRO A 62 -17.44 -5.65 -1.88
CA PRO A 62 -17.80 -5.82 -0.47
C PRO A 62 -16.84 -6.70 0.36
N TYR A 63 -16.06 -7.58 -0.26
CA TYR A 63 -15.07 -8.43 0.40
C TYR A 63 -13.74 -7.73 0.66
N VAL A 64 -13.54 -6.50 0.15
CA VAL A 64 -12.33 -5.70 0.35
C VAL A 64 -12.59 -4.59 1.34
N THR A 65 -11.80 -4.51 2.39
CA THR A 65 -11.88 -3.44 3.40
C THR A 65 -10.89 -2.32 3.04
N PRO A 66 -11.38 -1.07 2.82
CA PRO A 66 -10.48 0.06 2.56
C PRO A 66 -9.69 0.45 3.80
N LEU A 67 -8.42 0.82 3.61
CA LEU A 67 -7.52 1.23 4.70
C LEU A 67 -7.24 2.74 4.75
N HIS A 68 -7.75 3.53 3.81
CA HIS A 68 -7.42 4.96 3.79
C HIS A 68 -7.80 5.67 5.09
N TYR A 69 -6.78 6.09 5.85
CA TYR A 69 -6.91 6.79 7.13
C TYR A 69 -7.79 6.06 8.16
N THR A 70 -7.78 4.72 8.11
CA THR A 70 -8.48 3.82 9.04
C THR A 70 -7.51 2.82 9.64
N ILE A 71 -7.94 2.15 10.71
CA ILE A 71 -7.18 1.08 11.36
C ILE A 71 -8.05 -0.16 11.42
N GLU A 72 -7.48 -1.28 10.97
CA GLU A 72 -8.09 -2.60 11.01
C GLU A 72 -7.18 -3.59 11.73
N GLU A 73 -7.75 -4.60 12.36
CA GLU A 73 -6.98 -5.65 13.03
C GLU A 73 -7.21 -7.00 12.33
N PHE A 74 -6.11 -7.69 12.03
CA PHE A 74 -6.17 -9.04 11.49
C PHE A 74 -4.93 -9.85 11.89
N GLY A 75 -5.14 -11.10 12.31
CA GLY A 75 -4.06 -12.03 12.65
C GLY A 75 -3.11 -11.52 13.76
N GLY A 76 -3.62 -10.69 14.69
CA GLY A 76 -2.85 -10.11 15.79
C GLY A 76 -2.00 -8.89 15.41
N LEU A 77 -2.12 -8.37 14.19
CA LEU A 77 -1.48 -7.14 13.72
C LEU A 77 -2.50 -6.04 13.44
N LYS A 78 -2.08 -4.78 13.69
CA LYS A 78 -2.81 -3.56 13.31
C LYS A 78 -2.34 -3.09 11.95
N PHE A 79 -3.29 -2.87 11.06
CA PHE A 79 -3.09 -2.33 9.71
C PHE A 79 -3.67 -0.94 9.62
N GLY A 80 -2.94 -0.03 8.98
CA GLY A 80 -3.44 1.28 8.61
C GLY A 80 -2.97 1.62 7.20
N GLY A 81 -3.55 2.64 6.58
CA GLY A 81 -3.12 2.95 5.23
C GLY A 81 -3.48 4.34 4.74
N PHE A 82 -2.99 4.66 3.53
CA PHE A 82 -3.18 5.94 2.88
C PHE A 82 -3.25 5.79 1.36
N ASN A 83 -4.29 6.39 0.76
CA ASN A 83 -4.49 6.38 -0.68
C ASN A 83 -3.53 7.32 -1.42
N GLY A 84 -3.37 7.08 -2.72
CA GLY A 84 -2.94 8.05 -3.70
C GLY A 84 -1.48 8.47 -3.65
N SER A 85 -1.18 9.50 -4.46
CA SER A 85 0.17 9.99 -4.66
C SER A 85 0.29 11.51 -4.50
N TRP A 86 1.53 12.00 -4.60
CA TRP A 86 1.85 13.43 -4.68
C TRP A 86 1.07 14.12 -5.81
N ARG A 87 0.60 15.35 -5.54
CA ARG A 87 -0.13 16.18 -6.51
C ARG A 87 0.83 16.78 -7.55
N TYR A 88 1.20 15.99 -8.53
CA TYR A 88 2.04 16.42 -9.66
C TYR A 88 1.26 17.09 -10.80
N LYS A 89 -0.06 17.12 -10.71
CA LYS A 89 -0.97 17.76 -11.69
C LYS A 89 -2.18 18.36 -10.99
N PRO A 90 -2.84 19.39 -11.58
CA PRO A 90 -3.92 20.13 -10.91
C PRO A 90 -5.22 19.33 -10.75
N ARG A 91 -5.43 18.27 -11.53
CA ARG A 91 -6.67 17.46 -11.52
C ARG A 91 -6.32 15.96 -11.55
N GLY A 92 -7.09 15.17 -10.82
CA GLY A 92 -6.96 13.71 -10.74
C GLY A 92 -7.56 13.20 -9.44
N HIS A 93 -7.75 11.87 -9.38
CA HIS A 93 -8.20 11.21 -8.16
C HIS A 93 -7.02 11.00 -7.21
N HIS A 94 -7.28 10.98 -5.91
CA HIS A 94 -6.33 10.60 -4.86
C HIS A 94 -4.96 11.30 -4.96
N LEU A 95 -4.97 12.62 -5.28
CA LEU A 95 -3.77 13.45 -5.31
C LEU A 95 -3.73 14.37 -4.07
N PHE A 96 -2.65 14.29 -3.31
CA PHE A 96 -2.50 14.97 -2.03
C PHE A 96 -1.27 15.88 -2.01
N ASP A 97 -1.33 16.99 -1.28
CA ASP A 97 -0.19 17.87 -1.07
C ASP A 97 0.68 17.38 0.10
N GLN A 98 1.97 17.72 0.10
CA GLN A 98 2.92 17.30 1.15
C GLN A 98 2.48 17.72 2.56
N GLU A 99 1.99 18.96 2.69
CA GLU A 99 1.52 19.50 3.95
C GLU A 99 0.23 18.82 4.44
N GLU A 100 -0.65 18.48 3.51
CA GLU A 100 -1.89 17.75 3.80
C GLU A 100 -1.59 16.38 4.40
N VAL A 101 -0.76 15.57 3.74
CA VAL A 101 -0.35 14.24 4.22
C VAL A 101 0.38 14.34 5.56
N SER A 102 1.32 15.29 5.69
CA SER A 102 2.06 15.52 6.94
C SER A 102 1.14 15.89 8.10
N ARG A 103 0.13 16.74 7.85
CA ARG A 103 -0.87 17.13 8.86
C ARG A 103 -1.73 15.93 9.27
N MET A 104 -2.24 15.16 8.30
CA MET A 104 -3.08 13.99 8.58
C MET A 104 -2.33 12.94 9.39
N LEU A 105 -1.11 12.60 9.00
CA LEU A 105 -0.35 11.51 9.65
C LEU A 105 0.25 11.89 11.00
N ARG A 106 0.37 13.17 11.32
CA ARG A 106 0.88 13.62 12.64
C ARG A 106 0.07 13.05 13.82
N CYS A 107 -1.23 12.86 13.62
CA CYS A 107 -2.15 12.33 14.63
C CYS A 107 -2.60 10.90 14.35
N PHE A 108 -2.11 10.28 13.27
CA PHE A 108 -2.47 8.90 12.94
C PHE A 108 -1.78 7.93 13.92
N PRO A 109 -2.54 7.05 14.58
CA PRO A 109 -1.97 6.15 15.58
C PRO A 109 -0.92 5.21 15.00
N ARG A 110 -0.06 4.66 15.88
CA ARG A 110 0.87 3.60 15.50
C ARG A 110 0.12 2.34 15.05
N VAL A 111 0.56 1.76 13.94
CA VAL A 111 0.15 0.44 13.46
C VAL A 111 1.37 -0.46 13.28
N ASP A 112 1.15 -1.78 13.14
CA ASP A 112 2.23 -2.72 12.85
C ASP A 112 2.59 -2.73 11.36
N VAL A 113 1.57 -2.60 10.51
CA VAL A 113 1.70 -2.59 9.04
C VAL A 113 1.02 -1.34 8.49
N PHE A 114 1.79 -0.50 7.82
CA PHE A 114 1.24 0.66 7.10
C PHE A 114 1.25 0.37 5.59
N VAL A 115 0.10 0.52 4.95
CA VAL A 115 -0.10 0.24 3.51
C VAL A 115 -0.39 1.56 2.81
N ALA A 116 0.43 1.93 1.83
CA ALA A 116 0.24 3.15 1.05
C ALA A 116 0.35 2.86 -0.45
N HIS A 117 -0.21 3.75 -1.28
CA HIS A 117 0.09 3.67 -2.71
C HIS A 117 1.46 4.29 -3.00
N ASN A 118 1.75 5.49 -2.51
CA ASN A 118 3.03 6.16 -2.75
C ASN A 118 4.10 5.78 -1.69
N SER A 119 5.37 6.04 -2.01
CA SER A 119 6.53 5.76 -1.17
C SER A 119 6.80 6.87 -0.13
N PRO A 120 7.58 6.59 0.92
CA PRO A 120 8.20 7.63 1.74
C PRO A 120 9.21 8.44 0.91
N ARG A 121 9.36 9.73 1.23
CA ARG A 121 10.29 10.63 0.55
C ARG A 121 11.70 10.07 0.52
N GLY A 122 12.33 10.06 -0.68
CA GLY A 122 13.70 9.62 -0.88
C GLY A 122 13.90 8.09 -0.87
N ILE A 123 12.83 7.32 -0.61
CA ILE A 123 12.90 5.85 -0.57
C ILE A 123 12.23 5.28 -1.80
N HIS A 124 12.99 4.51 -2.59
CA HIS A 124 12.54 3.85 -3.82
C HIS A 124 12.01 4.81 -4.91
N GLU A 125 12.18 6.13 -4.75
CA GLU A 125 11.68 7.11 -5.71
C GLU A 125 12.31 6.89 -7.09
N ARG A 126 11.46 6.83 -8.11
CA ARG A 126 11.90 6.95 -9.51
C ARG A 126 12.13 8.42 -9.83
N GLY A 127 13.01 8.68 -10.78
CA GLY A 127 13.27 10.05 -11.24
C GLY A 127 12.04 10.74 -11.83
N GLY A 128 11.94 12.06 -11.65
CA GLY A 128 10.86 12.90 -12.16
C GLY A 128 9.83 13.30 -11.11
N ASP A 129 9.11 14.39 -11.39
CA ASP A 129 8.17 15.01 -10.43
C ASP A 129 6.97 14.11 -10.08
N THR A 130 6.58 13.21 -10.99
CA THR A 130 5.41 12.33 -10.81
C THR A 130 5.58 11.34 -9.65
N HIS A 131 6.81 10.85 -9.45
CA HIS A 131 7.10 9.77 -8.52
C HIS A 131 7.69 10.24 -7.18
N GLN A 132 7.48 11.51 -6.86
CA GLN A 132 7.90 12.06 -5.57
C GLN A 132 7.16 11.40 -4.41
N GLY A 133 7.89 10.88 -3.43
CA GLY A 133 7.31 10.32 -2.20
C GLY A 133 6.81 11.39 -1.23
N PHE A 134 6.18 10.97 -0.14
CA PHE A 134 5.67 11.88 0.90
C PHE A 134 6.62 12.04 2.08
N ASP A 135 6.95 13.28 2.42
CA ASP A 135 7.65 13.63 3.66
C ASP A 135 6.86 13.15 4.89
N GLY A 136 5.52 13.25 4.83
CA GLY A 136 4.64 12.78 5.89
C GLY A 136 4.77 11.28 6.18
N PHE A 137 5.04 10.45 5.18
CA PHE A 137 5.28 9.01 5.38
C PHE A 137 6.62 8.75 6.05
N LEU A 138 7.68 9.45 5.64
CA LEU A 138 8.98 9.33 6.29
C LEU A 138 8.91 9.75 7.75
N ASN A 139 8.30 10.90 8.04
CA ASN A 139 8.09 11.40 9.39
C ASN A 139 7.25 10.42 10.25
N TYR A 140 6.21 9.81 9.67
CA TYR A 140 5.39 8.81 10.35
C TYR A 140 6.20 7.57 10.71
N ILE A 141 7.02 7.06 9.78
CA ILE A 141 7.90 5.91 10.03
C ILE A 141 8.87 6.20 11.18
N GLU A 142 9.52 7.37 11.17
CA GLU A 142 10.48 7.77 12.20
C GLU A 142 9.82 7.92 13.59
N ALA A 143 8.61 8.48 13.64
CA ALA A 143 7.88 8.73 14.88
C ALA A 143 7.25 7.47 15.48
N THR A 144 6.64 6.60 14.65
CA THR A 144 5.81 5.48 15.10
C THR A 144 6.44 4.12 14.95
N ARG A 145 7.43 3.99 14.05
CA ARG A 145 8.18 2.76 13.79
C ARG A 145 7.27 1.55 13.53
N PRO A 146 6.41 1.57 12.48
CA PRO A 146 5.69 0.38 12.07
C PRO A 146 6.69 -0.72 11.72
N ARG A 147 6.31 -1.99 11.89
CA ARG A 147 7.20 -3.12 11.52
C ARG A 147 7.39 -3.18 10.01
N TYR A 148 6.31 -2.92 9.27
CA TYR A 148 6.29 -2.94 7.82
C TYR A 148 5.62 -1.68 7.27
N PHE A 149 6.21 -1.11 6.21
CA PHE A 149 5.61 -0.07 5.39
C PHE A 149 5.62 -0.56 3.94
N LEU A 150 4.43 -0.80 3.36
CA LEU A 150 4.30 -1.28 1.99
C LEU A 150 3.83 -0.17 1.07
N HIS A 151 4.39 -0.09 -0.13
CA HIS A 151 3.94 0.86 -1.15
C HIS A 151 4.03 0.31 -2.58
N GLY A 152 3.24 0.89 -3.49
CA GLY A 152 3.29 0.74 -4.95
C GLY A 152 3.91 1.97 -5.62
N HIS A 153 3.29 2.45 -6.71
CA HIS A 153 3.53 3.69 -7.44
C HIS A 153 4.92 3.84 -8.08
N GLN A 154 5.94 3.34 -7.45
CA GLN A 154 7.32 3.48 -7.93
C GLN A 154 7.69 2.42 -8.98
N HIS A 155 6.79 1.48 -9.29
CA HIS A 155 6.99 0.37 -10.22
C HIS A 155 8.31 -0.38 -9.96
N LEU A 156 8.61 -0.63 -8.72
CA LEU A 156 9.86 -1.24 -8.27
C LEU A 156 9.61 -2.21 -7.12
N GLY A 157 10.03 -3.46 -7.29
CA GLY A 157 10.14 -4.43 -6.21
C GLY A 157 11.47 -4.22 -5.48
N ALA A 158 11.43 -3.61 -4.29
CA ALA A 158 12.64 -3.35 -3.50
C ALA A 158 12.33 -3.37 -2.00
N THR A 159 13.34 -3.61 -1.19
CA THR A 159 13.23 -3.54 0.27
C THR A 159 14.35 -2.70 0.85
N THR A 160 13.98 -1.73 1.69
CA THR A 160 14.92 -0.86 2.42
C THR A 160 14.51 -0.83 3.89
N ARG A 161 15.47 -0.70 4.80
CA ARG A 161 15.20 -0.60 6.24
C ARG A 161 15.44 0.83 6.74
N ILE A 162 14.45 1.37 7.46
CA ILE A 162 14.54 2.66 8.16
C ILE A 162 14.36 2.36 9.66
N GLY A 163 15.45 2.38 10.43
CA GLY A 163 15.43 1.93 11.81
C GLY A 163 14.92 0.48 11.91
N ASP A 164 13.83 0.28 12.64
CA ASP A 164 13.19 -1.03 12.80
C ASP A 164 12.12 -1.33 11.73
N THR A 165 11.79 -0.35 10.90
CA THR A 165 10.78 -0.49 9.84
C THR A 165 11.36 -1.06 8.57
N GLU A 166 10.74 -2.09 8.04
CA GLU A 166 11.01 -2.64 6.72
C GLU A 166 10.08 -1.97 5.68
N VAL A 167 10.66 -1.17 4.78
CA VAL A 167 9.93 -0.50 3.69
C VAL A 167 10.01 -1.39 2.45
N ILE A 168 8.86 -1.80 1.93
CA ILE A 168 8.74 -2.77 0.85
C ILE A 168 7.97 -2.14 -0.32
N GLY A 169 8.65 -1.95 -1.44
CA GLY A 169 8.05 -1.57 -2.72
C GLY A 169 7.50 -2.80 -3.44
N ILE A 170 6.28 -2.69 -3.96
CA ILE A 170 5.58 -3.74 -4.71
C ILE A 170 5.34 -3.26 -6.13
N PHE A 171 5.59 -4.13 -7.09
CA PHE A 171 5.22 -3.97 -8.50
C PHE A 171 4.71 -5.31 -9.05
N GLY A 172 3.50 -5.34 -9.58
CA GLY A 172 2.81 -6.58 -9.90
C GLY A 172 2.37 -7.31 -8.63
N GLU A 173 2.88 -8.50 -8.36
CA GLU A 173 2.51 -9.29 -7.19
C GLU A 173 3.73 -9.85 -6.42
N SER A 174 3.59 -9.96 -5.10
CA SER A 174 4.64 -10.49 -4.22
C SER A 174 4.05 -11.26 -3.05
N ILE A 175 4.60 -12.43 -2.74
CA ILE A 175 4.27 -13.18 -1.52
C ILE A 175 5.23 -12.78 -0.42
N LEU A 176 4.68 -12.35 0.71
CA LEU A 176 5.41 -11.89 1.88
C LEU A 176 5.08 -12.74 3.11
N GLU A 177 6.02 -12.82 4.05
CA GLU A 177 5.81 -13.47 5.34
C GLU A 177 5.96 -12.45 6.48
N PHE A 178 4.83 -12.03 7.08
CA PHE A 178 4.86 -11.15 8.26
C PHE A 178 5.09 -11.96 9.53
N LYS A 179 6.07 -11.55 10.31
CA LYS A 179 6.30 -12.09 11.66
C LYS A 179 5.25 -11.51 12.62
N LEU A 180 4.69 -12.33 13.48
CA LEU A 180 3.77 -11.93 14.54
C LEU A 180 4.53 -11.44 15.77
#